data_f90a8395c0955edec4adb1d90838a239
#
_entry.id   f90a8395c0955edec4adb1d90838a239
#
_cell.length_a   1.000
_cell.length_b   1.000
_cell.length_c   1.000
_cell.angle_alpha   90.00
_cell.angle_beta   90.00
_cell.angle_gamma   90.00
#
_symmetry.space_group_name_H-M   'P 1'
#
loop_
_entity.id
_entity.type
_entity.pdbx_description
1 polymer ?
#
loop_
_entity_poly.entity_id
_entity_poly.type
_entity_poly.pdbx_seq_one_letter_code
_entity_poly.pdbx_strand_id
1 'polypeptide(L)'
;MKPTLDDIFHAVLEAFDIDDETYRNIKESRVPLAMSVRQVICWIGQNTYGYTQNEMGLYLGLNHSTVCHNKKKAQDYMSYDSSYKTCVNKALSILSAKEEKEGQKEYSVSGWIVRDEDGELTVFSDKPMRKTFSGGKSFWYGEEPVGLDISLFPQITCESEPQECEMTLRLK
;
A
#
# COMPACT_ATOMS: atom_id res chain seq x y z
N MET A 1 1.01 5.79 4.80
CA MET A 1 2.03 5.28 5.77
C MET A 1 3.39 5.86 5.34
N LYS A 2 4.32 6.16 6.27
CA LYS A 2 5.65 6.65 5.88
C LYS A 2 6.42 5.49 5.23
N PRO A 3 6.96 5.62 3.99
CA PRO A 3 7.73 4.57 3.33
C PRO A 3 9.03 4.29 4.11
N THR A 4 9.46 3.04 4.09
CA THR A 4 10.73 2.64 4.70
C THR A 4 11.94 3.21 3.93
N LEU A 5 13.13 3.17 4.51
CA LEU A 5 14.34 3.57 3.80
C LEU A 5 14.66 2.64 2.62
N ASP A 6 14.28 1.35 2.72
CA ASP A 6 14.37 0.39 1.61
C ASP A 6 13.42 0.76 0.47
N ASP A 7 12.19 1.21 0.79
CA ASP A 7 11.25 1.68 -0.23
C ASP A 7 11.79 2.89 -0.99
N ILE A 8 12.37 3.85 -0.26
CA ILE A 8 12.99 5.03 -0.86
C ILE A 8 14.19 4.62 -1.73
N PHE A 9 15.00 3.69 -1.25
CA PHE A 9 16.16 3.19 -1.97
C PHE A 9 15.75 2.55 -3.31
N HIS A 10 14.82 1.60 -3.28
CA HIS A 10 14.36 0.92 -4.48
C HIS A 10 13.65 1.85 -5.47
N ALA A 11 12.82 2.79 -4.97
CA ALA A 11 12.18 3.79 -5.83
C ALA A 11 13.21 4.69 -6.54
N VAL A 12 14.31 5.03 -5.86
CA VAL A 12 15.38 5.81 -6.47
C VAL A 12 16.15 4.99 -7.50
N LEU A 13 16.49 3.72 -7.22
CA LEU A 13 17.14 2.84 -8.20
C LEU A 13 16.28 2.70 -9.47
N GLU A 14 15.00 2.44 -9.33
CA GLU A 14 14.06 2.35 -10.44
C GLU A 14 13.96 3.67 -11.23
N ALA A 15 14.00 4.81 -10.55
CA ALA A 15 13.97 6.11 -11.18
C ALA A 15 15.23 6.39 -12.04
N PHE A 16 16.38 5.87 -11.62
CA PHE A 16 17.65 5.95 -12.35
C PHE A 16 17.89 4.79 -13.32
N ASP A 17 16.92 3.88 -13.43
CA ASP A 17 17.02 2.67 -14.28
C ASP A 17 18.25 1.80 -13.94
N ILE A 18 18.45 1.56 -12.65
CA ILE A 18 19.56 0.78 -12.09
C ILE A 18 18.98 -0.37 -11.27
N ASP A 19 19.48 -1.59 -11.49
CA ASP A 19 19.20 -2.72 -10.64
C ASP A 19 20.10 -2.76 -9.38
N ASP A 20 19.69 -3.56 -8.40
CA ASP A 20 20.40 -3.71 -7.12
C ASP A 20 21.82 -4.25 -7.29
N GLU A 21 22.07 -5.13 -8.24
CA GLU A 21 23.38 -5.73 -8.49
C GLU A 21 24.35 -4.68 -9.05
N THR A 22 23.89 -3.94 -10.03
CA THR A 22 24.65 -2.82 -10.61
C THR A 22 25.00 -1.79 -9.55
N TYR A 23 24.01 -1.41 -8.71
CA TYR A 23 24.29 -0.46 -7.63
C TYR A 23 25.28 -1.00 -6.60
N ARG A 24 25.16 -2.27 -6.16
CA ARG A 24 26.12 -2.89 -5.22
C ARG A 24 27.57 -2.82 -5.75
N ASN A 25 27.75 -2.97 -7.04
CA ASN A 25 29.07 -2.92 -7.67
C ASN A 25 29.68 -1.51 -7.69
N ILE A 26 28.84 -0.47 -7.70
CA ILE A 26 29.29 0.93 -7.79
C ILE A 26 29.11 1.73 -6.50
N LYS A 27 28.37 1.21 -5.52
CA LYS A 27 27.95 1.96 -4.31
C LYS A 27 29.09 2.61 -3.53
N GLU A 28 30.28 2.01 -3.53
CA GLU A 28 31.46 2.55 -2.83
C GLU A 28 32.32 3.43 -3.74
N SER A 29 32.03 3.45 -5.02
CA SER A 29 32.75 4.23 -6.00
C SER A 29 32.34 5.71 -5.98
N ARG A 30 33.22 6.57 -6.54
CA ARG A 30 32.94 7.97 -6.80
C ARG A 30 32.35 8.20 -8.22
N VAL A 31 31.81 7.16 -8.82
CA VAL A 31 31.12 7.27 -10.11
C VAL A 31 29.93 8.24 -9.96
N PRO A 32 29.73 9.18 -10.90
CA PRO A 32 28.67 10.17 -10.83
C PRO A 32 27.29 9.59 -10.55
N LEU A 33 26.97 8.45 -11.15
CA LEU A 33 25.70 7.76 -10.98
C LEU A 33 25.47 7.30 -9.53
N ALA A 34 26.44 6.63 -8.91
CA ALA A 34 26.33 6.20 -7.51
C ALA A 34 26.24 7.40 -6.55
N MET A 35 26.90 8.49 -6.88
CA MET A 35 26.80 9.73 -6.12
C MET A 35 25.40 10.34 -6.23
N SER A 36 24.84 10.41 -7.43
CA SER A 36 23.50 10.95 -7.67
C SER A 36 22.43 10.13 -6.95
N VAL A 37 22.48 8.81 -6.98
CA VAL A 37 21.57 7.93 -6.23
C VAL A 37 21.62 8.25 -4.73
N ARG A 38 22.81 8.26 -4.12
CA ARG A 38 22.96 8.59 -2.68
C ARG A 38 22.43 9.98 -2.33
N GLN A 39 22.67 10.96 -3.20
CA GLN A 39 22.19 12.34 -3.02
C GLN A 39 20.66 12.39 -3.03
N VAL A 40 20.01 11.72 -3.97
CA VAL A 40 18.55 11.69 -4.08
C VAL A 40 17.93 10.95 -2.89
N ILE A 41 18.48 9.81 -2.48
CA ILE A 41 18.01 9.09 -1.29
C ILE A 41 18.08 9.99 -0.06
N CYS A 42 19.22 10.68 0.17
CA CYS A 42 19.37 11.60 1.29
C CYS A 42 18.36 12.75 1.22
N TRP A 43 18.12 13.30 0.05
CA TRP A 43 17.18 14.41 -0.11
C TRP A 43 15.73 13.98 0.12
N ILE A 44 15.27 12.91 -0.52
CA ILE A 44 13.90 12.38 -0.37
C ILE A 44 13.67 11.96 1.08
N GLY A 45 14.58 11.19 1.67
CA GLY A 45 14.44 10.71 3.03
C GLY A 45 14.27 11.84 4.05
N GLN A 46 15.08 12.90 3.94
CA GLN A 46 15.04 14.01 4.90
C GLN A 46 13.96 15.06 4.59
N ASN A 47 13.82 15.48 3.34
CA ASN A 47 12.92 16.60 3.00
C ASN A 47 11.46 16.14 2.85
N THR A 48 11.22 14.95 2.30
CA THR A 48 9.87 14.48 2.05
C THR A 48 9.34 13.67 3.22
N TYR A 49 10.16 12.78 3.78
CA TYR A 49 9.72 11.84 4.79
C TYR A 49 10.26 12.07 6.20
N GLY A 50 11.07 13.11 6.41
CA GLY A 50 11.51 13.54 7.73
C GLY A 50 12.44 12.54 8.46
N TYR A 51 13.19 11.73 7.72
CA TYR A 51 14.25 10.90 8.31
C TYR A 51 15.39 11.77 8.84
N THR A 52 15.91 11.39 9.99
CA THR A 52 17.06 12.11 10.59
C THR A 52 18.35 11.80 9.83
N GLN A 53 19.35 12.66 10.02
CA GLN A 53 20.68 12.45 9.45
C GLN A 53 21.34 11.16 9.97
N ASN A 54 21.06 10.80 11.23
CA ASN A 54 21.58 9.59 11.83
C ASN A 54 20.97 8.33 11.23
N GLU A 55 19.64 8.30 11.05
CA GLU A 55 18.96 7.18 10.40
C GLU A 55 19.46 6.98 8.97
N MET A 56 19.55 8.07 8.21
CA MET A 56 20.10 8.04 6.84
C MET A 56 21.56 7.60 6.81
N GLY A 57 22.36 8.07 7.76
CA GLY A 57 23.77 7.72 7.88
C GLY A 57 23.99 6.24 8.19
N LEU A 58 23.23 5.71 9.15
CA LEU A 58 23.24 4.27 9.49
C LEU A 58 22.84 3.40 8.30
N TYR A 59 21.78 3.78 7.61
CA TYR A 59 21.27 3.02 6.47
C TYR A 59 22.25 2.98 5.28
N LEU A 60 22.85 4.14 4.95
CA LEU A 60 23.76 4.27 3.80
C LEU A 60 25.24 3.99 4.13
N GLY A 61 25.58 3.73 5.39
CA GLY A 61 26.98 3.61 5.83
C GLY A 61 27.75 4.93 5.74
N LEU A 62 27.09 6.07 5.94
CA LEU A 62 27.66 7.40 5.80
C LEU A 62 27.68 8.15 7.15
N ASN A 63 28.66 9.02 7.34
CA ASN A 63 28.62 9.95 8.46
C ASN A 63 27.60 11.08 8.21
N HIS A 64 27.11 11.71 9.28
CA HIS A 64 26.06 12.73 9.20
C HIS A 64 26.44 13.94 8.33
N SER A 65 27.70 14.35 8.30
CA SER A 65 28.15 15.46 7.47
C SER A 65 28.10 15.12 5.98
N THR A 66 28.39 13.87 5.61
CA THR A 66 28.22 13.38 4.23
C THR A 66 26.75 13.33 3.83
N VAL A 67 25.86 12.92 4.75
CA VAL A 67 24.41 12.95 4.50
C VAL A 67 23.92 14.38 4.24
N CYS A 68 24.32 15.35 5.07
CA CYS A 68 24.01 16.75 4.85
C CYS A 68 24.54 17.28 3.51
N HIS A 69 25.78 16.93 3.18
CA HIS A 69 26.39 17.34 1.92
C HIS A 69 25.63 16.78 0.73
N ASN A 70 25.29 15.47 0.74
CA ASN A 70 24.54 14.81 -0.30
C ASN A 70 23.16 15.46 -0.50
N LYS A 71 22.43 15.73 0.60
CA LYS A 71 21.15 16.43 0.55
C LYS A 71 21.27 17.80 -0.14
N LYS A 72 22.28 18.62 0.27
CA LYS A 72 22.51 19.93 -0.32
C LYS A 72 22.84 19.83 -1.81
N LYS A 73 23.70 18.88 -2.19
CA LYS A 73 24.04 18.63 -3.59
C LYS A 73 22.83 18.25 -4.43
N ALA A 74 21.95 17.38 -3.93
CA ALA A 74 20.72 17.07 -4.63
C ALA A 74 19.85 18.30 -4.87
N GLN A 75 19.72 19.16 -3.85
CA GLN A 75 18.98 20.43 -3.98
C GLN A 75 19.59 21.34 -5.04
N ASP A 76 20.92 21.46 -5.06
CA ASP A 76 21.66 22.26 -6.03
C ASP A 76 21.41 21.71 -7.45
N TYR A 77 21.58 20.39 -7.68
CA TYR A 77 21.38 19.77 -9.00
C TYR A 77 19.95 19.94 -9.53
N MET A 78 18.94 19.77 -8.68
CA MET A 78 17.53 19.97 -9.07
C MET A 78 17.24 21.40 -9.54
N SER A 79 18.07 22.38 -9.18
CA SER A 79 17.86 23.78 -9.57
C SER A 79 18.26 24.07 -11.02
N TYR A 80 19.19 23.31 -11.59
CA TYR A 80 19.73 23.56 -12.93
C TYR A 80 19.78 22.34 -13.88
N ASP A 81 19.67 21.11 -13.35
CA ASP A 81 19.67 19.88 -14.12
C ASP A 81 18.27 19.30 -14.23
N SER A 82 17.65 19.47 -15.39
CA SER A 82 16.29 18.99 -15.66
C SER A 82 16.19 17.45 -15.65
N SER A 83 17.23 16.75 -16.10
CA SER A 83 17.27 15.28 -16.13
C SER A 83 17.33 14.74 -14.70
N TYR A 84 18.16 15.34 -13.86
CA TYR A 84 18.24 15.00 -12.44
C TYR A 84 16.91 15.23 -11.72
N LYS A 85 16.27 16.38 -11.96
CA LYS A 85 14.94 16.71 -11.43
C LYS A 85 13.88 15.70 -11.88
N THR A 86 13.95 15.24 -13.11
CA THR A 86 13.04 14.21 -13.63
C THR A 86 13.18 12.88 -12.89
N CYS A 87 14.42 12.44 -12.61
CA CYS A 87 14.65 11.24 -11.80
C CYS A 87 14.09 11.38 -10.37
N VAL A 88 14.29 12.54 -9.72
CA VAL A 88 13.72 12.79 -8.39
C VAL A 88 12.20 12.73 -8.41
N ASN A 89 11.56 13.38 -9.38
CA ASN A 89 10.10 13.37 -9.52
C ASN A 89 9.56 11.96 -9.81
N LYS A 90 10.26 11.17 -10.63
CA LYS A 90 9.92 9.78 -10.91
C LYS A 90 9.98 8.93 -9.63
N ALA A 91 11.02 9.08 -8.82
CA ALA A 91 11.13 8.37 -7.55
C ALA A 91 10.00 8.73 -6.58
N LEU A 92 9.66 10.02 -6.46
CA LEU A 92 8.53 10.49 -5.64
C LEU A 92 7.19 9.92 -6.14
N SER A 93 6.98 9.86 -7.45
CA SER A 93 5.77 9.28 -8.05
C SER A 93 5.63 7.78 -7.74
N ILE A 94 6.73 7.03 -7.79
CA ILE A 94 6.76 5.60 -7.43
C ILE A 94 6.38 5.41 -5.96
N LEU A 95 6.94 6.22 -5.07
CA LEU A 95 6.65 6.18 -3.64
C LEU A 95 5.17 6.52 -3.34
N SER A 96 4.64 7.57 -3.96
CA SER A 96 3.22 7.95 -3.80
C SER A 96 2.27 6.85 -4.27
N ALA A 97 2.55 6.21 -5.41
CA ALA A 97 1.74 5.10 -5.91
C ALA A 97 1.79 3.87 -4.99
N LYS A 98 2.92 3.65 -4.30
CA LYS A 98 3.06 2.59 -3.31
C LYS A 98 2.27 2.89 -2.04
N GLU A 99 2.34 4.13 -1.55
CA GLU A 99 1.55 4.58 -0.39
C GLU A 99 0.04 4.43 -0.64
N GLU A 100 -0.43 4.76 -1.85
CA GLU A 100 -1.84 4.61 -2.22
C GLU A 100 -2.27 3.13 -2.21
N LYS A 101 -1.43 2.22 -2.71
CA LYS A 101 -1.71 0.77 -2.69
C LYS A 101 -1.69 0.19 -1.27
N GLU A 102 -0.76 0.61 -0.43
CA GLU A 102 -0.68 0.18 0.97
C GLU A 102 -1.77 0.79 1.86
N GLY A 103 -2.27 1.98 1.52
CA GLY A 103 -3.41 2.61 2.16
C GLY A 103 -4.74 1.92 1.88
N GLN A 104 -4.82 1.16 0.79
CA GLN A 104 -5.96 0.32 0.44
C GLN A 104 -5.74 -1.09 0.98
N LYS A 105 -5.82 -1.29 2.31
CA LYS A 105 -5.91 -2.64 2.87
C LYS A 105 -7.22 -3.26 2.40
N GLU A 106 -7.11 -4.18 1.47
CA GLU A 106 -8.21 -5.06 1.09
C GLU A 106 -8.23 -6.23 2.07
N TYR A 107 -9.35 -6.38 2.76
CA TYR A 107 -9.64 -7.58 3.54
C TYR A 107 -10.61 -8.41 2.75
N SER A 108 -10.17 -9.59 2.33
CA SER A 108 -11.07 -10.58 1.72
C SER A 108 -11.61 -11.47 2.83
N VAL A 109 -12.93 -11.54 2.92
CA VAL A 109 -13.65 -12.41 3.87
C VAL A 109 -14.53 -13.31 3.04
N SER A 110 -14.30 -14.61 3.14
CA SER A 110 -15.21 -15.61 2.57
C SER A 110 -16.38 -15.83 3.53
N GLY A 111 -17.56 -15.97 2.98
CA GLY A 111 -18.76 -16.17 3.79
C GLY A 111 -19.95 -16.69 2.97
N TRP A 112 -21.10 -16.70 3.57
CA TRP A 112 -22.34 -17.16 2.99
C TRP A 112 -23.36 -16.04 3.04
N ILE A 113 -23.90 -15.69 1.87
CA ILE A 113 -24.90 -14.64 1.73
C ILE A 113 -26.30 -15.24 1.58
N VAL A 114 -27.24 -14.68 2.31
CA VAL A 114 -28.65 -15.07 2.27
C VAL A 114 -29.57 -13.85 2.38
N ARG A 115 -30.82 -14.01 1.99
CA ARG A 115 -31.87 -13.01 2.20
C ARG A 115 -33.00 -13.61 3.02
N ASP A 116 -33.44 -12.89 4.03
CA ASP A 116 -34.59 -13.27 4.85
C ASP A 116 -35.94 -12.91 4.21
N GLU A 117 -37.05 -13.43 4.76
CA GLU A 117 -38.40 -13.16 4.27
C GLU A 117 -38.82 -11.69 4.37
N ASP A 118 -38.23 -10.93 5.28
CA ASP A 118 -38.42 -9.48 5.43
C ASP A 118 -37.58 -8.64 4.47
N GLY A 119 -36.73 -9.30 3.66
CA GLY A 119 -35.86 -8.67 2.66
C GLY A 119 -34.47 -8.32 3.20
N GLU A 120 -34.17 -8.53 4.48
CA GLU A 120 -32.84 -8.30 5.04
C GLU A 120 -31.81 -9.21 4.34
N LEU A 121 -30.67 -8.61 3.96
CA LEU A 121 -29.56 -9.29 3.34
C LEU A 121 -28.45 -9.45 4.35
N THR A 122 -28.04 -10.67 4.64
CA THR A 122 -27.06 -10.98 5.68
C THR A 122 -25.96 -11.90 5.15
N VAL A 123 -24.74 -11.66 5.60
CA VAL A 123 -23.61 -12.56 5.38
C VAL A 123 -23.21 -13.19 6.69
N PHE A 124 -22.91 -14.47 6.65
CA PHE A 124 -22.44 -15.27 7.77
C PHE A 124 -21.02 -15.80 7.47
N SER A 125 -20.21 -15.98 8.50
CA SER A 125 -18.87 -16.58 8.35
C SER A 125 -18.90 -18.06 8.01
N ASP A 126 -19.94 -18.76 8.46
CA ASP A 126 -20.19 -20.17 8.20
C ASP A 126 -21.51 -20.37 7.42
N LYS A 127 -21.74 -21.57 6.87
CA LYS A 127 -22.95 -21.87 6.12
C LYS A 127 -24.17 -21.80 7.03
N PRO A 128 -25.08 -20.82 6.86
CA PRO A 128 -26.22 -20.63 7.75
C PRO A 128 -27.27 -21.71 7.57
N MET A 129 -28.02 -21.95 8.63
CA MET A 129 -29.14 -22.87 8.66
C MET A 129 -30.46 -22.12 8.72
N ARG A 130 -31.46 -22.59 8.00
CA ARG A 130 -32.79 -22.03 8.05
C ARG A 130 -33.55 -22.55 9.28
N LYS A 131 -34.09 -21.64 10.06
CA LYS A 131 -34.97 -21.97 11.21
C LYS A 131 -36.35 -21.40 10.99
N THR A 132 -37.36 -22.18 11.27
CA THR A 132 -38.77 -21.77 11.17
C THR A 132 -39.38 -21.73 12.57
N PHE A 133 -39.99 -20.61 12.90
CA PHE A 133 -40.73 -20.47 14.16
C PHE A 133 -42.13 -21.10 14.07
N SER A 134 -42.76 -21.35 15.22
CA SER A 134 -44.11 -21.89 15.33
C SER A 134 -45.19 -20.99 14.69
N GLY A 135 -44.87 -19.78 14.27
CA GLY A 135 -45.73 -18.86 13.49
C GLY A 135 -45.54 -18.89 11.99
N GLY A 136 -44.75 -19.83 11.46
CA GLY A 136 -44.54 -20.01 10.02
C GLY A 136 -43.51 -19.08 9.40
N LYS A 137 -42.94 -18.12 10.15
CA LYS A 137 -41.84 -17.28 9.67
C LYS A 137 -40.51 -18.01 9.78
N SER A 138 -39.73 -17.91 8.74
CA SER A 138 -38.38 -18.49 8.67
C SER A 138 -37.31 -17.41 8.63
N PHE A 139 -36.17 -17.68 9.22
CA PHE A 139 -35.00 -16.82 9.20
C PHE A 139 -33.71 -17.64 9.13
N TRP A 140 -32.64 -17.02 8.64
CA TRP A 140 -31.33 -17.62 8.58
C TRP A 140 -30.57 -17.41 9.90
N TYR A 141 -29.86 -18.45 10.33
CA TYR A 141 -29.08 -18.45 11.57
C TYR A 141 -27.68 -19.02 11.30
N GLY A 142 -26.66 -18.30 11.70
CA GLY A 142 -25.24 -18.67 11.55
C GLY A 142 -24.35 -17.83 12.47
N GLU A 143 -23.05 -18.00 12.36
CA GLU A 143 -22.07 -17.26 13.13
C GLU A 143 -21.73 -15.91 12.48
N GLU A 144 -21.42 -14.91 13.31
CA GLU A 144 -20.96 -13.58 12.94
C GLU A 144 -21.80 -12.91 11.81
N PRO A 145 -23.10 -12.69 12.03
CA PRO A 145 -23.96 -12.09 11.02
C PRO A 145 -23.58 -10.64 10.76
N VAL A 146 -23.45 -10.28 9.48
CA VAL A 146 -23.23 -8.92 9.01
C VAL A 146 -24.32 -8.54 8.04
N GLY A 147 -25.16 -7.57 8.43
CA GLY A 147 -26.19 -7.01 7.56
C GLY A 147 -25.61 -6.19 6.43
N LEU A 148 -26.12 -6.35 5.23
CA LEU A 148 -25.77 -5.60 4.03
C LEU A 148 -26.93 -4.70 3.60
N ASP A 149 -26.63 -3.73 2.72
CA ASP A 149 -27.64 -2.93 2.06
C ASP A 149 -28.57 -3.84 1.24
N ILE A 150 -29.87 -3.71 1.46
CA ILE A 150 -30.90 -4.54 0.85
C ILE A 150 -30.96 -4.41 -0.68
N SER A 151 -30.43 -3.33 -1.24
CA SER A 151 -30.36 -3.10 -2.70
C SER A 151 -29.28 -3.95 -3.38
N LEU A 152 -28.33 -4.48 -2.60
CA LEU A 152 -27.28 -5.33 -3.11
C LEU A 152 -27.85 -6.72 -3.46
N PHE A 153 -27.28 -7.34 -4.47
CA PHE A 153 -27.59 -8.71 -4.87
C PHE A 153 -29.09 -9.00 -5.04
N PRO A 154 -29.81 -8.27 -5.93
CA PRO A 154 -31.26 -8.43 -6.10
C PRO A 154 -31.66 -9.83 -6.61
N GLN A 155 -30.72 -10.61 -7.12
CA GLN A 155 -30.91 -11.99 -7.57
C GLN A 155 -31.03 -12.99 -6.39
N ILE A 156 -30.58 -12.62 -5.19
CA ILE A 156 -30.73 -13.46 -4.00
C ILE A 156 -32.09 -13.18 -3.37
N THR A 157 -32.93 -14.19 -3.33
CA THR A 157 -34.28 -14.12 -2.72
C THR A 157 -34.32 -14.92 -1.44
N CYS A 158 -35.40 -14.78 -0.67
CA CYS A 158 -35.58 -15.55 0.56
C CYS A 158 -35.79 -17.08 0.29
N GLU A 159 -36.08 -17.46 -0.94
CA GLU A 159 -36.18 -18.85 -1.35
C GLU A 159 -34.86 -19.43 -1.84
N SER A 160 -33.86 -18.57 -2.05
CA SER A 160 -32.55 -19.00 -2.52
C SER A 160 -31.81 -19.78 -1.41
N GLU A 161 -31.12 -20.86 -1.80
CA GLU A 161 -30.17 -21.51 -0.91
C GLU A 161 -29.01 -20.55 -0.60
N PRO A 162 -28.35 -20.70 0.58
CA PRO A 162 -27.17 -19.91 0.92
C PRO A 162 -26.11 -19.99 -0.18
N GLN A 163 -25.65 -18.83 -0.62
CA GLN A 163 -24.64 -18.74 -1.67
C GLN A 163 -23.29 -18.38 -1.05
N GLU A 164 -22.25 -19.11 -1.41
CA GLU A 164 -20.89 -18.78 -1.04
C GLU A 164 -20.48 -17.47 -1.73
N CYS A 165 -19.87 -16.57 -0.97
CA CYS A 165 -19.41 -15.28 -1.48
C CYS A 165 -18.04 -14.93 -0.92
N GLU A 166 -17.30 -14.15 -1.66
CA GLU A 166 -16.08 -13.49 -1.22
C GLU A 166 -16.33 -11.99 -1.21
N MET A 167 -16.15 -11.36 -0.05
CA MET A 167 -16.30 -9.92 0.10
C MET A 167 -14.94 -9.27 0.26
N THR A 168 -14.68 -8.25 -0.51
CA THR A 168 -13.50 -7.42 -0.36
C THR A 168 -13.88 -6.11 0.32
N LEU A 169 -13.38 -5.90 1.53
CA LEU A 169 -13.51 -4.63 2.26
C LEU A 169 -12.32 -3.74 1.93
N ARG A 170 -12.59 -2.56 1.41
CA ARG A 170 -11.59 -1.51 1.18
C ARG A 170 -11.81 -0.41 2.20
N LEU A 171 -10.82 -0.19 3.06
CA LEU A 171 -10.82 0.97 3.94
C LEU A 171 -10.43 2.21 3.11
N LYS A 172 -11.28 3.22 3.15
CA LYS A 172 -11.02 4.53 2.53
C LYS A 172 -10.27 5.44 3.48
#